data_066e4ba5f341a14c185a096cfd2b46ee
#
_entry.id   066e4ba5f341a14c185a096cfd2b46ee
#
_cell.length_a   1.000
_cell.length_b   1.000
_cell.length_c   1.000
_cell.angle_alpha   90.00
_cell.angle_beta   90.00
_cell.angle_gamma   90.00
#
_symmetry.space_group_name_H-M   'P 1'
#
loop_
_entity.id
_entity.type
_entity.pdbx_description
1 polymer ?
#
loop_
_entity_poly.entity_id
_entity_poly.type
_entity_poly.pdbx_seq_one_letter_code
_entity_poly.pdbx_strand_id
1 'polypeptide(L)'
;IGAVAMSLSLYLLSGQSSLMQFYSMYFFFGAFGCALLTSPLYANVGFWFRDSPGLALGVAASGGAIGQAFIPYLSGYLISTSGWESAYLSLAIIYAAIALPISLLIKESPWRESARTTEEDESRDFPVSEREVVIWISVAVIFCCICMSVPIVHLVPLLTDSNFSLEF
;
A
#
# COMPACT_ATOMS: atom_id res chain seq x y z
N ILE A 1 11.77 2.23 -7.84
CA ILE A 1 11.88 3.40 -6.95
C ILE A 1 11.00 3.20 -5.72
N GLY A 2 9.69 2.92 -5.85
CA GLY A 2 8.77 2.74 -4.71
C GLY A 2 9.20 1.66 -3.72
N ALA A 3 9.65 0.50 -4.19
CA ALA A 3 10.12 -0.58 -3.32
C ALA A 3 11.35 -0.17 -2.49
N VAL A 4 12.28 0.58 -3.08
CA VAL A 4 13.45 1.12 -2.36
C VAL A 4 13.02 2.16 -1.33
N ALA A 5 12.12 3.08 -1.69
CA ALA A 5 11.60 4.09 -0.79
C ALA A 5 10.91 3.46 0.42
N MET A 6 10.13 2.40 0.20
CA MET A 6 9.42 1.69 1.25
C MET A 6 10.36 0.94 2.20
N SER A 7 11.37 0.23 1.66
CA SER A 7 12.40 -0.44 2.45
C SER A 7 13.19 0.56 3.30
N LEU A 8 13.57 1.68 2.71
CA LEU A 8 14.31 2.74 3.39
C LEU A 8 13.48 3.38 4.50
N SER A 9 12.21 3.64 4.25
CA SER A 9 11.29 4.20 5.26
C SER A 9 11.12 3.28 6.46
N LEU A 10 10.96 1.96 6.23
CA LEU A 10 10.89 0.96 7.31
C LEU A 10 12.20 0.89 8.10
N TYR A 11 13.33 0.96 7.42
CA TYR A 11 14.64 0.99 8.07
C TYR A 11 14.80 2.25 8.94
N LEU A 12 14.42 3.41 8.44
CA LEU A 12 14.50 4.66 9.21
C LEU A 12 13.54 4.66 10.40
N LEU A 13 12.39 4.01 10.30
CA LEU A 13 11.45 3.83 11.40
C LEU A 13 12.03 3.01 12.56
N SER A 14 12.99 2.12 12.33
CA SER A 14 13.66 1.36 13.39
C SER A 14 14.54 2.22 14.29
N GLY A 15 15.02 3.37 13.84
CA GLY A 15 15.90 4.27 14.58
C GLY A 15 15.22 5.53 15.12
N GLN A 16 13.90 5.58 15.15
CA GLN A 16 13.16 6.77 15.59
C GLN A 16 13.34 7.03 17.10
N SER A 17 13.53 8.29 17.46
CA SER A 17 13.69 8.70 18.86
C SER A 17 12.67 9.77 19.29
N SER A 18 11.89 10.31 18.38
CA SER A 18 10.89 11.34 18.67
C SER A 18 9.59 11.14 17.88
N LEU A 19 8.47 11.61 18.46
CA LEU A 19 7.16 11.56 17.86
C LEU A 19 7.11 12.31 16.50
N MET A 20 7.85 13.40 16.37
CA MET A 20 7.90 14.18 15.14
C MET A 20 8.62 13.43 14.01
N GLN A 21 9.68 12.70 14.33
CA GLN A 21 10.35 11.80 13.40
C GLN A 21 9.40 10.68 12.96
N PHE A 22 8.67 10.08 13.88
CA PHE A 22 7.68 9.05 13.60
C PHE A 22 6.67 9.52 12.55
N TYR A 23 6.00 10.66 12.77
CA TYR A 23 5.04 11.20 11.81
C TYR A 23 5.67 11.54 10.46
N SER A 24 6.86 12.13 10.45
CA SER A 24 7.56 12.46 9.22
C SER A 24 7.89 11.21 8.41
N MET A 25 8.40 10.18 9.06
CA MET A 25 8.76 8.92 8.37
C MET A 25 7.54 8.14 7.89
N TYR A 26 6.43 8.14 8.63
CA TYR A 26 5.17 7.58 8.17
C TYR A 26 4.59 8.35 6.99
N PHE A 27 4.74 9.67 6.97
CA PHE A 27 4.36 10.47 5.80
C PHE A 27 5.19 10.09 4.58
N PHE A 28 6.51 9.94 4.71
CA PHE A 28 7.37 9.47 3.61
C PHE A 28 7.01 8.05 3.16
N PHE A 29 6.74 7.16 4.10
CA PHE A 29 6.31 5.79 3.81
C PHE A 29 5.01 5.78 2.98
N GLY A 30 4.01 6.57 3.36
CA GLY A 30 2.75 6.68 2.62
C GLY A 30 2.92 7.37 1.26
N ALA A 31 3.52 8.55 1.23
CA ALA A 31 3.61 9.38 0.04
C ALA A 31 4.54 8.79 -1.04
N PHE A 32 5.70 8.29 -0.65
CA PHE A 32 6.70 7.78 -1.59
C PHE A 32 6.73 6.26 -1.69
N GLY A 33 6.44 5.54 -0.61
CA GLY A 33 6.38 4.08 -0.63
C GLY A 33 5.09 3.58 -1.27
N CYS A 34 3.96 3.81 -0.61
CA CYS A 34 2.67 3.28 -1.07
C CYS A 34 2.22 3.89 -2.40
N ALA A 35 2.26 5.22 -2.55
CA ALA A 35 1.74 5.87 -3.75
C ALA A 35 2.54 5.51 -5.01
N LEU A 36 3.87 5.51 -4.92
CA LEU A 36 4.74 5.16 -6.06
C LEU A 36 4.76 3.67 -6.40
N LEU A 37 4.31 2.81 -5.49
CA LEU A 37 4.27 1.37 -5.73
C LEU A 37 2.89 0.90 -6.19
N THR A 38 1.85 1.25 -5.44
CA THR A 38 0.51 0.67 -5.60
C THR A 38 -0.15 1.12 -6.90
N SER A 39 -0.18 2.43 -7.17
CA SER A 39 -0.86 2.97 -8.36
C SER A 39 -0.27 2.45 -9.68
N PRO A 40 1.06 2.47 -9.90
CA PRO A 40 1.63 1.95 -11.13
C PRO A 40 1.44 0.44 -11.30
N LEU A 41 1.45 -0.33 -10.19
CA LEU A 41 1.21 -1.77 -10.25
C LEU A 41 -0.21 -2.09 -10.69
N TYR A 42 -1.22 -1.47 -10.09
CA TYR A 42 -2.61 -1.69 -10.48
C TYR A 42 -2.87 -1.23 -11.92
N ALA A 43 -2.33 -0.09 -12.32
CA ALA A 43 -2.44 0.36 -13.70
C ALA A 43 -1.80 -0.65 -14.68
N ASN A 44 -0.60 -1.15 -14.36
CA ASN A 44 0.08 -2.14 -15.20
C ASN A 44 -0.71 -3.45 -15.31
N VAL A 45 -1.31 -3.94 -14.21
CA VAL A 45 -2.18 -5.12 -14.23
C VAL A 45 -3.40 -4.88 -15.14
N GLY A 46 -4.04 -3.73 -15.06
CA GLY A 46 -5.16 -3.36 -15.93
C GLY A 46 -4.79 -3.37 -17.42
N PHE A 47 -3.59 -2.92 -17.77
CA PHE A 47 -3.11 -2.93 -19.16
C PHE A 47 -2.74 -4.34 -19.68
N TRP A 48 -2.30 -5.25 -18.80
CA TRP A 48 -2.01 -6.63 -19.20
C TRP A 48 -3.27 -7.45 -19.48
N PHE A 49 -4.33 -7.25 -18.72
CA PHE A 49 -5.56 -8.06 -18.78
C PHE A 49 -6.73 -7.28 -19.38
N ARG A 50 -6.65 -6.99 -20.69
CA ARG A 50 -7.65 -6.17 -21.40
C ARG A 50 -9.04 -6.77 -21.46
N ASP A 51 -9.15 -8.10 -21.54
CA ASP A 51 -10.43 -8.79 -21.67
C ASP A 51 -11.19 -8.87 -20.33
N SER A 52 -10.48 -8.88 -19.21
CA SER A 52 -11.07 -9.01 -17.87
C SER A 52 -10.28 -8.22 -16.82
N PRO A 53 -10.15 -6.90 -16.97
CA PRO A 53 -9.31 -6.08 -16.06
C PRO A 53 -9.84 -6.11 -14.62
N GLY A 54 -11.17 -6.16 -14.43
CA GLY A 54 -11.77 -6.22 -13.09
C GLY A 54 -11.40 -7.48 -12.33
N LEU A 55 -11.40 -8.65 -12.98
CA LEU A 55 -11.00 -9.89 -12.35
C LEU A 55 -9.51 -9.86 -11.96
N ALA A 56 -8.65 -9.41 -12.87
CA ALA A 56 -7.22 -9.31 -12.62
C ALA A 56 -6.88 -8.36 -11.47
N LEU A 57 -7.54 -7.20 -11.43
CA LEU A 57 -7.41 -6.23 -10.34
C LEU A 57 -7.94 -6.80 -9.01
N GLY A 58 -9.06 -7.53 -9.04
CA GLY A 58 -9.59 -8.21 -7.85
C GLY A 58 -8.62 -9.24 -7.28
N VAL A 59 -8.01 -10.06 -8.14
CA VAL A 59 -6.96 -11.03 -7.72
C VAL A 59 -5.73 -10.29 -7.17
N ALA A 60 -5.28 -9.24 -7.83
CA ALA A 60 -4.15 -8.44 -7.31
C ALA A 60 -4.47 -7.79 -5.96
N ALA A 61 -5.69 -7.29 -5.77
CA ALA A 61 -6.14 -6.68 -4.50
C ALA A 61 -6.26 -7.71 -3.37
N SER A 62 -6.59 -8.97 -3.67
CA SER A 62 -6.66 -10.03 -2.65
C SER A 62 -5.33 -10.29 -1.95
N GLY A 63 -4.20 -10.06 -2.62
CA GLY A 63 -2.88 -10.09 -2.01
C GLY A 63 -2.72 -9.06 -0.88
N GLY A 64 -3.32 -7.89 -1.04
CA GLY A 64 -3.36 -6.87 0.02
C GLY A 64 -4.13 -7.34 1.26
N ALA A 65 -5.28 -8.00 1.07
CA ALA A 65 -6.07 -8.55 2.17
C ALA A 65 -5.30 -9.65 2.93
N ILE A 66 -4.61 -10.54 2.22
CA ILE A 66 -3.76 -11.56 2.83
C ILE A 66 -2.63 -10.90 3.63
N GLY A 67 -1.98 -9.88 3.06
CA GLY A 67 -0.94 -9.13 3.75
C GLY A 67 -1.45 -8.46 5.03
N GLN A 68 -2.64 -7.85 4.98
CA GLN A 68 -3.27 -7.22 6.16
C GLN A 68 -3.62 -8.22 7.26
N ALA A 69 -3.91 -9.47 6.94
CA ALA A 69 -4.14 -10.52 7.93
C ALA A 69 -2.82 -11.01 8.55
N PHE A 70 -1.78 -11.21 7.73
CA PHE A 70 -0.55 -11.88 8.15
C PHE A 70 0.48 -10.94 8.78
N ILE A 71 0.64 -9.73 8.25
CA ILE A 71 1.69 -8.80 8.71
C ILE A 71 1.49 -8.30 10.14
N PRO A 72 0.27 -7.95 10.61
CA PRO A 72 0.07 -7.58 12.01
C PRO A 72 0.42 -8.71 12.99
N TYR A 73 0.07 -9.96 12.66
CA TYR A 73 0.46 -11.12 13.46
C TYR A 73 1.98 -11.27 13.54
N LEU A 74 2.67 -11.23 12.41
CA LEU A 74 4.13 -11.30 12.37
C LEU A 74 4.77 -10.13 13.13
N SER A 75 4.24 -8.93 12.97
CA SER A 75 4.72 -7.73 13.67
C SER A 75 4.55 -7.86 15.18
N GLY A 76 3.39 -8.33 15.64
CA GLY A 76 3.12 -8.56 17.06
C GLY A 76 4.10 -9.57 17.67
N TYR A 77 4.34 -10.68 16.98
CA TYR A 77 5.32 -11.68 17.39
C TYR A 77 6.75 -11.10 17.46
N LEU A 78 7.18 -10.37 16.46
CA LEU A 78 8.52 -9.75 16.44
C LEU A 78 8.67 -8.70 17.57
N ILE A 79 7.64 -7.90 17.80
CA ILE A 79 7.65 -6.89 18.86
C ILE A 79 7.74 -7.55 20.25
N SER A 80 6.99 -8.62 20.48
CA SER A 80 6.98 -9.33 21.76
C SER A 80 8.30 -10.04 22.08
N THR A 81 9.02 -10.49 21.04
CA THR A 81 10.27 -11.25 21.19
C THR A 81 11.52 -10.38 21.18
N SER A 82 11.56 -9.35 20.35
CA SER A 82 12.80 -8.61 20.05
C SER A 82 12.65 -7.09 20.21
N GLY A 83 11.49 -6.61 20.61
CA GLY A 83 11.18 -5.19 20.72
C GLY A 83 10.85 -4.53 19.39
N TRP A 84 10.27 -3.35 19.45
CA TRP A 84 9.73 -2.64 18.27
C TRP A 84 10.81 -2.19 17.27
N GLU A 85 12.01 -1.80 17.73
CA GLU A 85 13.12 -1.39 16.87
C GLU A 85 13.58 -2.54 15.97
N SER A 86 13.81 -3.70 16.57
CA SER A 86 14.19 -4.92 15.86
C SER A 86 13.09 -5.45 14.95
N ALA A 87 11.83 -5.26 15.33
CA ALA A 87 10.68 -5.62 14.50
C ALA A 87 10.65 -4.81 13.20
N TYR A 88 10.80 -3.48 13.28
CA TYR A 88 10.88 -2.64 12.08
C TYR A 88 12.07 -2.98 11.19
N LEU A 89 13.23 -3.25 11.79
CA LEU A 89 14.41 -3.67 11.04
C LEU A 89 14.18 -5.00 10.32
N SER A 90 13.62 -5.97 11.03
CA SER A 90 13.29 -7.29 10.44
C SER A 90 12.30 -7.17 9.30
N LEU A 91 11.23 -6.37 9.47
CA LEU A 91 10.26 -6.10 8.41
C LEU A 91 10.89 -5.39 7.21
N ALA A 92 11.81 -4.45 7.45
CA ALA A 92 12.54 -3.76 6.38
C ALA A 92 13.38 -4.75 5.56
N ILE A 93 14.08 -5.66 6.23
CA ILE A 93 14.91 -6.68 5.56
C ILE A 93 14.04 -7.67 4.78
N ILE A 94 12.98 -8.20 5.40
CA ILE A 94 12.05 -9.13 4.76
C ILE A 94 11.42 -8.48 3.52
N TYR A 95 10.93 -7.24 3.68
CA TYR A 95 10.35 -6.51 2.57
C TYR A 95 11.36 -6.26 1.45
N ALA A 96 12.57 -5.80 1.77
CA ALA A 96 13.61 -5.57 0.79
C ALA A 96 14.00 -6.86 0.05
N ALA A 97 14.17 -7.97 0.77
CA ALA A 97 14.54 -9.25 0.20
C ALA A 97 13.48 -9.81 -0.77
N ILE A 98 12.21 -9.50 -0.56
CA ILE A 98 11.11 -9.95 -1.41
C ILE A 98 10.79 -8.92 -2.51
N ALA A 99 10.60 -7.66 -2.14
CA ALA A 99 10.09 -6.63 -3.05
C ALA A 99 11.13 -6.17 -4.07
N LEU A 100 12.42 -6.12 -3.72
CA LEU A 100 13.44 -5.70 -4.67
C LEU A 100 13.63 -6.69 -5.82
N PRO A 101 13.80 -8.01 -5.60
CA PRO A 101 13.89 -8.96 -6.71
C PRO A 101 12.62 -8.98 -7.56
N ILE A 102 11.44 -8.97 -6.92
CA ILE A 102 10.16 -8.94 -7.64
C ILE A 102 10.05 -7.68 -8.49
N SER A 103 10.47 -6.52 -7.98
CA SER A 103 10.41 -5.27 -8.72
C SER A 103 11.26 -5.26 -10.00
N LEU A 104 12.34 -6.05 -10.03
CA LEU A 104 13.18 -6.24 -11.22
C LEU A 104 12.55 -7.18 -12.26
N LEU A 105 11.67 -8.07 -11.82
CA LEU A 105 10.97 -9.00 -12.71
C LEU A 105 9.71 -8.38 -13.35
N ILE A 106 9.20 -7.30 -12.79
CA ILE A 106 8.01 -6.63 -13.30
C ILE A 106 8.36 -5.96 -14.62
N LYS A 107 7.64 -6.37 -15.68
CA LYS A 107 7.71 -5.75 -17.01
C LYS A 107 6.51 -4.84 -17.22
N GLU A 108 6.72 -3.73 -17.88
CA GLU A 108 5.63 -2.89 -18.34
C GLU A 108 4.83 -3.60 -19.43
N SER A 109 3.51 -3.38 -19.43
CA SER A 109 2.64 -3.91 -20.47
C SER A 109 2.97 -3.25 -21.81
N PRO A 110 3.13 -4.03 -22.91
CA PRO A 110 3.34 -3.49 -24.25
C PRO A 110 2.15 -2.66 -24.76
N TRP A 111 0.98 -2.84 -24.17
CA TRP A 111 -0.26 -2.15 -24.53
C TRP A 111 -0.40 -0.75 -23.88
N ARG A 112 0.50 -0.38 -22.96
CA ARG A 112 0.45 0.92 -22.28
C ARG A 112 0.58 2.10 -23.27
N GLU A 113 1.45 1.97 -24.26
CA GLU A 113 1.69 3.00 -25.26
C GLU A 113 0.51 3.13 -26.24
N SER A 114 -0.07 2.00 -26.63
CA SER A 114 -1.28 1.97 -27.47
C SER A 114 -2.50 2.56 -26.76
N ALA A 115 -2.64 2.35 -25.45
CA ALA A 115 -3.73 2.94 -24.68
C ALA A 115 -3.58 4.47 -24.61
N ARG A 116 -2.36 4.98 -24.47
CA ARG A 116 -2.07 6.41 -24.41
C ARG A 116 -2.40 7.12 -25.74
N THR A 117 -2.05 6.52 -26.86
CA THR A 117 -2.39 7.07 -28.19
C THR A 117 -3.88 7.02 -28.49
N THR A 118 -4.60 6.02 -27.99
CA THR A 118 -6.05 5.92 -28.16
C THR A 118 -6.80 6.94 -27.27
N GLU A 119 -6.29 7.24 -26.08
CA GLU A 119 -6.86 8.28 -25.20
C GLU A 119 -6.65 9.70 -25.76
N GLU A 120 -5.57 9.95 -26.50
CA GLU A 120 -5.33 11.23 -27.17
C GLU A 120 -6.25 11.44 -28.38
N ASP A 121 -6.72 10.36 -29.05
CA ASP A 121 -7.57 10.42 -30.24
C ASP A 121 -9.08 10.37 -29.90
N GLU A 122 -9.46 9.70 -28.79
CA GLU A 122 -10.78 9.78 -28.20
C GLU A 122 -10.80 10.86 -27.11
N SER A 123 -10.86 12.12 -27.49
CA SER A 123 -11.36 13.18 -26.59
C SER A 123 -12.83 12.86 -26.29
N ARG A 124 -13.06 11.99 -25.30
CA ARG A 124 -14.39 11.73 -24.78
C ARG A 124 -14.91 13.04 -24.23
N ASP A 125 -15.93 13.59 -24.89
CA ASP A 125 -16.73 14.71 -24.39
C ASP A 125 -17.47 14.24 -23.12
N PHE A 126 -16.70 14.12 -22.03
CA PHE A 126 -17.30 13.94 -20.72
C PHE A 126 -17.91 15.28 -20.31
N PRO A 127 -19.18 15.30 -19.88
CA PRO A 127 -19.85 16.53 -19.46
C PRO A 127 -19.25 17.13 -18.18
N VAL A 128 -18.24 16.50 -17.61
CA VAL A 128 -17.58 16.88 -16.35
C VAL A 128 -16.07 17.02 -16.61
N SER A 129 -15.48 18.08 -16.07
CA SER A 129 -14.05 18.32 -16.21
C SER A 129 -13.23 17.24 -15.49
N GLU A 130 -12.11 16.82 -16.09
CA GLU A 130 -11.18 15.84 -15.50
C GLU A 130 -10.78 16.23 -14.07
N ARG A 131 -10.57 17.52 -13.80
CA ARG A 131 -10.23 18.05 -12.50
C ARG A 131 -11.33 17.77 -11.47
N GLU A 132 -12.59 17.92 -11.83
CA GLU A 132 -13.72 17.65 -10.94
C GLU A 132 -13.81 16.16 -10.61
N VAL A 133 -13.62 15.30 -11.60
CA VAL A 133 -13.58 13.84 -11.40
C VAL A 133 -12.46 13.46 -10.43
N VAL A 134 -11.25 13.97 -10.63
CA VAL A 134 -10.11 13.71 -9.73
C VAL A 134 -10.40 14.18 -8.31
N ILE A 135 -10.98 15.37 -8.14
CA ILE A 135 -11.33 15.89 -6.81
C ILE A 135 -12.36 14.98 -6.11
N TRP A 136 -13.44 14.61 -6.80
CA TRP A 136 -14.48 13.76 -6.21
C TRP A 136 -13.98 12.37 -5.86
N ILE A 137 -13.18 11.74 -6.72
CA ILE A 137 -12.55 10.45 -6.44
C ILE A 137 -11.60 10.58 -5.24
N SER A 138 -10.79 11.63 -5.17
CA SER A 138 -9.87 11.84 -4.06
C SER A 138 -10.59 12.00 -2.73
N VAL A 139 -11.67 12.77 -2.70
CA VAL A 139 -12.53 12.93 -1.52
C VAL A 139 -13.14 11.59 -1.10
N ALA A 140 -13.68 10.83 -2.04
CA ALA A 140 -14.26 9.51 -1.77
C ALA A 140 -13.22 8.54 -1.19
N VAL A 141 -12.00 8.52 -1.74
CA VAL A 141 -10.90 7.67 -1.23
C VAL A 141 -10.49 8.07 0.19
N ILE A 142 -10.40 9.35 0.50
CA ILE A 142 -10.09 9.82 1.86
C ILE A 142 -11.13 9.30 2.85
N PHE A 143 -12.41 9.47 2.57
CA PHE A 143 -13.48 8.97 3.46
C PHE A 143 -13.48 7.44 3.58
N CYS A 144 -13.23 6.73 2.49
CA CYS A 144 -13.11 5.27 2.50
C CYS A 144 -11.93 4.83 3.41
N CYS A 145 -10.76 5.46 3.28
CA CYS A 145 -9.59 5.14 4.10
C CYS A 145 -9.82 5.44 5.58
N ILE A 146 -10.49 6.56 5.91
CA ILE A 146 -10.84 6.90 7.29
C ILE A 146 -11.77 5.83 7.88
N CYS A 147 -12.83 5.45 7.16
CA CYS A 147 -13.76 4.42 7.62
C CYS A 147 -13.10 3.05 7.84
N MET A 148 -12.11 2.69 7.01
CA MET A 148 -11.39 1.43 7.17
C MET A 148 -10.34 1.48 8.29
N SER A 149 -9.71 2.62 8.53
CA SER A 149 -8.66 2.74 9.54
C SER A 149 -9.19 2.62 10.96
N VAL A 150 -10.41 3.11 11.23
CA VAL A 150 -11.03 3.08 12.56
C VAL A 150 -11.13 1.65 13.13
N PRO A 151 -11.78 0.67 12.46
CA PRO A 151 -11.84 -0.69 12.99
C PRO A 151 -10.46 -1.36 13.08
N ILE A 152 -9.56 -1.10 12.12
CA ILE A 152 -8.22 -1.72 12.12
C ILE A 152 -7.40 -1.24 13.34
N VAL A 153 -7.45 0.05 13.67
CA VAL A 153 -6.65 0.63 14.76
C VAL A 153 -7.29 0.33 16.13
N HIS A 154 -8.62 0.36 16.22
CA HIS A 154 -9.31 0.23 17.51
C HIS A 154 -9.71 -1.19 17.89
N LEU A 155 -9.68 -2.16 16.96
CA LEU A 155 -10.10 -3.53 17.24
C LEU A 155 -9.23 -4.19 18.33
N VAL A 156 -7.90 -4.05 18.23
CA VAL A 156 -6.99 -4.69 19.19
C VAL A 156 -7.14 -4.08 20.58
N PRO A 157 -7.09 -2.75 20.79
CA PRO A 157 -7.38 -2.13 22.07
C PRO A 157 -8.75 -2.53 22.63
N LEU A 158 -9.81 -2.56 21.81
CA LEU A 158 -11.14 -2.94 22.23
C LEU A 158 -11.19 -4.37 22.76
N LEU A 159 -10.55 -5.32 22.08
CA LEU A 159 -10.48 -6.72 22.52
C LEU A 159 -9.69 -6.84 23.82
N THR A 160 -8.59 -6.12 23.98
CA THR A 160 -7.77 -6.11 25.19
C THR A 160 -8.56 -5.54 26.38
N ASP A 161 -9.26 -4.43 26.18
CA ASP A 161 -10.09 -3.81 27.21
C ASP A 161 -11.30 -4.69 27.61
N SER A 162 -11.75 -5.54 26.70
CA SER A 162 -12.84 -6.51 26.92
C SER A 162 -12.36 -7.81 27.59
N ASN A 163 -11.12 -7.87 28.11
CA ASN A 163 -10.50 -9.05 28.73
C ASN A 163 -10.41 -10.29 27.81
N PHE A 164 -10.44 -10.10 26.49
CA PHE A 164 -10.00 -11.15 25.58
C PHE A 164 -8.48 -11.24 25.63
N SER A 165 -7.94 -12.33 26.18
CA SER A 165 -6.51 -12.59 26.09
C SER A 165 -6.16 -12.85 24.63
N LEU A 166 -5.36 -11.96 24.06
CA LEU A 166 -4.68 -12.24 22.78
C LEU A 166 -3.52 -13.20 23.10
N GLU A 167 -3.84 -14.48 23.29
CA GLU A 167 -2.80 -15.50 23.34
C GLU A 167 -2.28 -15.71 21.89
N PHE A 168 -1.10 -15.15 21.65
CA PHE A 168 -0.32 -15.42 20.44
C PHE A 168 0.63 -16.59 20.67
#